data_2b69599553ec9154479f1a6201e676bc
#
_entry.id   2b69599553ec9154479f1a6201e676bc
#
_cell.length_a   1.000
_cell.length_b   1.000
_cell.length_c   1.000
_cell.angle_alpha   90.00
_cell.angle_beta   90.00
_cell.angle_gamma   90.00
#
_symmetry.space_group_name_H-M   'P 1'
#
loop_
_entity.id
_entity.type
_entity.pdbx_description
1 polymer ?
#
loop_
_entity_poly.entity_id
_entity_poly.type
_entity_poly.pdbx_seq_one_letter_code
_entity_poly.pdbx_strand_id
1 'polypeptide(L)'
;MSLIIGTSGWSYKDWVGPFYDKKTGMFTRYTDVFKTSEINSTFYSYPKQGMIEGLRRNSPPEFLFTAKLPKLITHDKWLKLSEGVEEDTYRFLELMRPLAEKLGPILIQLRPKFNYDEHVGQLESFLEAIPRNYEWAVEFRDKSWLRKETYDILKKNNVAYTIVDEPLLPPEIHVTADFSYIRWHGHGKRLWYDYEYGEEELEEWVPKVSEVKGKARRTYGYFNNHFRANAIKNAVEMLDLLGEATPIQKATLEKIEGYRELKARPSGVQTLEAYTESEDDLSVADHLMHFMDSNRLSRAEKIKDSEIRVTKNTDELITAKLRDYYMEIDMDHRVIKHNCDDWRKRMQSKRMCKHLGKLFLTLPPGQSTRVLGQIWEDVEGWIFEE
;
A
#
# COMPACT_ATOMS: atom_id res chain seq x y z
N MET A 1 -18.26 16.88 -15.31
CA MET A 1 -17.61 16.30 -14.14
C MET A 1 -17.26 14.86 -14.46
N SER A 2 -16.01 14.45 -14.27
CA SER A 2 -15.55 13.10 -14.64
C SER A 2 -15.18 12.30 -13.38
N LEU A 3 -15.49 11.00 -13.39
CA LEU A 3 -15.08 10.04 -12.36
C LEU A 3 -14.15 9.03 -13.02
N ILE A 4 -13.03 8.74 -12.37
CA ILE A 4 -12.14 7.65 -12.77
C ILE A 4 -11.80 6.83 -11.54
N ILE A 5 -12.09 5.54 -11.62
CA ILE A 5 -11.81 4.57 -10.55
C ILE A 5 -10.80 3.55 -11.06
N GLY A 6 -9.85 3.21 -10.21
CA GLY A 6 -8.85 2.19 -10.42
C GLY A 6 -8.35 1.59 -9.12
N THR A 7 -7.12 1.13 -9.11
CA THR A 7 -6.54 0.46 -7.95
C THR A 7 -5.21 1.09 -7.52
N SER A 8 -4.84 0.91 -6.27
CA SER A 8 -3.54 1.28 -5.73
C SER A 8 -2.49 0.24 -6.15
N GLY A 9 -1.93 0.45 -7.35
CA GLY A 9 -1.02 -0.49 -8.01
C GLY A 9 -1.73 -1.47 -8.93
N TRP A 10 -0.93 -2.24 -9.71
CA TRP A 10 -1.44 -3.18 -10.73
C TRP A 10 -0.63 -4.47 -10.83
N SER A 11 0.52 -4.60 -10.20
CA SER A 11 1.46 -5.72 -10.41
C SER A 11 1.50 -6.69 -9.23
N TYR A 12 0.34 -7.18 -8.81
CA TYR A 12 0.22 -8.13 -7.72
C TYR A 12 0.21 -9.57 -8.25
N LYS A 13 0.99 -10.45 -7.61
CA LYS A 13 1.15 -11.85 -8.05
C LYS A 13 -0.13 -12.66 -7.90
N ASP A 14 -0.89 -12.43 -6.86
CA ASP A 14 -2.17 -13.08 -6.54
C ASP A 14 -3.32 -12.69 -7.49
N TRP A 15 -3.09 -11.69 -8.35
CA TRP A 15 -4.02 -11.36 -9.43
C TRP A 15 -3.86 -12.26 -10.66
N VAL A 16 -2.80 -13.09 -10.70
CA VAL A 16 -2.60 -14.09 -11.77
C VAL A 16 -3.54 -15.28 -11.52
N GLY A 17 -4.38 -15.56 -12.47
CA GLY A 17 -5.51 -16.47 -12.41
C GLY A 17 -6.82 -15.71 -12.42
N PRO A 18 -7.20 -14.98 -11.37
CA PRO A 18 -8.48 -14.28 -11.38
C PRO A 18 -8.54 -13.13 -12.39
N PHE A 19 -7.47 -12.36 -12.54
CA PHE A 19 -7.47 -11.19 -13.43
C PHE A 19 -6.46 -11.32 -14.57
N TYR A 20 -5.19 -11.65 -14.29
CA TYR A 20 -4.17 -11.88 -15.29
C TYR A 20 -4.06 -13.36 -15.68
N ASP A 21 -3.83 -13.65 -16.96
CA ASP A 21 -3.59 -15.01 -17.42
C ASP A 21 -2.14 -15.45 -17.16
N LYS A 22 -1.21 -14.51 -17.03
CA LYS A 22 0.23 -14.75 -16.82
C LYS A 22 0.92 -13.56 -16.14
N LYS A 23 2.13 -13.82 -15.61
CA LYS A 23 2.95 -12.80 -14.91
C LYS A 23 3.56 -11.74 -15.84
N THR A 24 3.46 -11.88 -17.15
CA THR A 24 3.99 -10.91 -18.11
C THR A 24 2.87 -10.10 -18.76
N GLY A 25 3.14 -8.81 -19.07
CA GLY A 25 2.14 -7.94 -19.69
C GLY A 25 1.01 -7.47 -18.76
N MET A 26 1.20 -7.58 -17.43
CA MET A 26 0.19 -7.18 -16.44
C MET A 26 -0.28 -5.74 -16.66
N PHE A 27 0.65 -4.81 -16.88
CA PHE A 27 0.30 -3.40 -17.08
C PHE A 27 -0.57 -3.19 -18.31
N THR A 28 -0.21 -3.79 -19.45
CA THR A 28 -1.02 -3.73 -20.67
C THR A 28 -2.44 -4.25 -20.42
N ARG A 29 -2.57 -5.43 -19.80
CA ARG A 29 -3.90 -5.98 -19.47
C ARG A 29 -4.66 -5.08 -18.50
N TYR A 30 -3.99 -4.46 -17.53
CA TYR A 30 -4.61 -3.52 -16.61
C TYR A 30 -5.18 -2.30 -17.34
N THR A 31 -4.43 -1.74 -18.29
CA THR A 31 -4.87 -0.56 -19.07
C THR A 31 -6.00 -0.85 -20.06
N ASP A 32 -6.26 -2.11 -20.40
CA ASP A 32 -7.46 -2.50 -21.15
C ASP A 32 -8.75 -2.31 -20.33
N VAL A 33 -8.64 -2.40 -19.00
CA VAL A 33 -9.79 -2.40 -18.08
C VAL A 33 -9.95 -1.06 -17.37
N PHE A 34 -8.86 -0.44 -16.94
CA PHE A 34 -8.87 0.80 -16.17
C PHE A 34 -8.14 1.93 -16.88
N LYS A 35 -8.56 3.17 -16.61
CA LYS A 35 -7.96 4.40 -17.14
C LYS A 35 -7.04 5.11 -16.15
N THR A 36 -6.86 4.55 -14.96
CA THR A 36 -6.00 5.14 -13.91
C THR A 36 -5.44 4.08 -12.99
N SER A 37 -4.29 4.37 -12.39
CA SER A 37 -3.74 3.62 -11.27
C SER A 37 -2.86 4.51 -10.38
N GLU A 38 -2.82 4.22 -9.09
CA GLU A 38 -1.93 4.87 -8.15
C GLU A 38 -0.56 4.17 -8.11
N ILE A 39 0.54 4.91 -8.29
CA ILE A 39 1.91 4.39 -8.21
C ILE A 39 2.36 4.41 -6.75
N ASN A 40 2.28 3.27 -6.06
CA ASN A 40 2.69 3.14 -4.67
C ASN A 40 4.20 2.99 -4.47
N SER A 41 4.92 2.47 -5.46
CA SER A 41 6.37 2.23 -5.35
C SER A 41 7.19 3.50 -5.11
N THR A 42 6.69 4.66 -5.55
CA THR A 42 7.32 5.96 -5.34
C THR A 42 7.37 6.38 -3.86
N PHE A 43 6.52 5.83 -3.03
CA PHE A 43 6.56 6.05 -1.58
C PHE A 43 7.83 5.48 -0.95
N TYR A 44 8.27 4.32 -1.38
CA TYR A 44 9.42 3.61 -0.77
C TYR A 44 10.77 4.09 -1.29
N SER A 45 10.82 4.57 -2.52
CA SER A 45 12.05 5.08 -3.14
C SER A 45 11.74 6.01 -4.30
N TYR A 46 12.66 6.92 -4.61
CA TYR A 46 12.57 7.72 -5.82
C TYR A 46 12.48 6.81 -7.05
N PRO A 47 11.58 7.10 -8.00
CA PRO A 47 11.44 6.28 -9.18
C PRO A 47 12.67 6.40 -10.10
N LYS A 48 12.98 5.33 -10.81
CA LYS A 48 13.99 5.40 -11.87
C LYS A 48 13.36 6.03 -13.12
N GLN A 49 14.08 6.95 -13.75
CA GLN A 49 13.61 7.67 -14.94
C GLN A 49 13.13 6.72 -16.03
N GLY A 50 13.89 5.67 -16.35
CA GLY A 50 13.49 4.68 -17.37
C GLY A 50 12.19 3.91 -17.03
N MET A 51 11.86 3.76 -15.75
CA MET A 51 10.57 3.20 -15.33
C MET A 51 9.44 4.17 -15.69
N ILE A 52 9.57 5.43 -15.35
CA ILE A 52 8.55 6.46 -15.62
C ILE A 52 8.34 6.67 -17.12
N GLU A 53 9.42 6.73 -17.90
CA GLU A 53 9.35 6.76 -19.37
C GLU A 53 8.67 5.52 -19.95
N GLY A 54 8.95 4.34 -19.37
CA GLY A 54 8.29 3.09 -19.73
C GLY A 54 6.78 3.12 -19.47
N LEU A 55 6.34 3.66 -18.33
CA LEU A 55 4.92 3.83 -18.01
C LEU A 55 4.24 4.76 -19.00
N ARG A 56 4.83 5.91 -19.29
CA ARG A 56 4.30 6.84 -20.29
C ARG A 56 4.13 6.20 -21.67
N ARG A 57 5.16 5.53 -22.14
CA ARG A 57 5.18 4.91 -23.47
C ARG A 57 4.18 3.77 -23.63
N ASN A 58 4.01 2.96 -22.58
CA ASN A 58 3.21 1.75 -22.62
C ASN A 58 1.75 1.95 -22.12
N SER A 59 1.37 3.16 -21.71
CA SER A 59 0.00 3.48 -21.35
C SER A 59 -0.76 4.14 -22.49
N PRO A 60 -2.09 3.89 -22.62
CA PRO A 60 -2.96 4.62 -23.54
C PRO A 60 -2.88 6.15 -23.34
N PRO A 61 -3.19 6.96 -24.37
CA PRO A 61 -3.11 8.44 -24.25
C PRO A 61 -3.90 9.01 -23.08
N GLU A 62 -5.11 8.49 -22.82
CA GLU A 62 -6.03 8.96 -21.79
C GLU A 62 -5.74 8.39 -20.39
N PHE A 63 -4.75 7.50 -20.25
CA PHE A 63 -4.43 6.86 -18.97
C PHE A 63 -3.75 7.86 -18.01
N LEU A 64 -4.26 7.96 -16.79
CA LEU A 64 -3.73 8.85 -15.77
C LEU A 64 -3.08 8.06 -14.63
N PHE A 65 -1.93 8.50 -14.22
CA PHE A 65 -1.25 8.00 -13.04
C PHE A 65 -1.39 9.00 -11.90
N THR A 66 -1.68 8.52 -10.70
CA THR A 66 -1.38 9.24 -9.49
C THR A 66 -0.15 8.65 -8.82
N ALA A 67 0.51 9.37 -7.96
CA ALA A 67 1.73 8.88 -7.35
C ALA A 67 1.82 9.31 -5.89
N LYS A 68 2.35 8.45 -5.02
CA LYS A 68 2.60 8.82 -3.64
C LYS A 68 3.90 9.58 -3.51
N LEU A 69 3.88 10.68 -2.76
CA LEU A 69 5.10 11.39 -2.39
C LEU A 69 6.00 10.48 -1.55
N PRO A 70 7.34 10.48 -1.76
CA PRO A 70 8.25 9.61 -1.03
C PRO A 70 8.15 9.74 0.49
N LYS A 71 8.24 8.61 1.20
CA LYS A 71 8.23 8.59 2.66
C LYS A 71 9.35 9.43 3.28
N LEU A 72 10.47 9.58 2.60
CA LEU A 72 11.55 10.49 2.99
C LEU A 72 11.01 11.88 3.36
N ILE A 73 10.07 12.41 2.56
CA ILE A 73 9.51 13.75 2.73
C ILE A 73 8.44 13.74 3.83
N THR A 74 7.50 12.79 3.75
CA THR A 74 6.31 12.77 4.59
C THR A 74 6.54 12.12 5.95
N HIS A 75 7.36 11.06 6.02
CA HIS A 75 7.54 10.23 7.21
C HIS A 75 8.88 10.45 7.90
N ASP A 76 9.98 10.53 7.14
CA ASP A 76 11.32 10.62 7.73
C ASP A 76 11.62 12.08 8.12
N LYS A 77 11.32 13.04 7.24
CA LYS A 77 11.55 14.49 7.44
C LYS A 77 10.32 15.27 7.90
N TRP A 78 9.17 14.63 8.07
CA TRP A 78 7.94 15.21 8.64
C TRP A 78 7.48 16.51 7.97
N LEU A 79 7.64 16.66 6.68
CA LEU A 79 7.36 17.89 5.92
C LEU A 79 8.14 19.15 6.39
N LYS A 80 9.23 19.00 7.15
CA LYS A 80 10.01 20.12 7.67
C LYS A 80 10.85 20.78 6.57
N LEU A 81 10.56 22.03 6.22
CA LEU A 81 11.33 22.79 5.24
C LEU A 81 12.81 22.92 5.65
N SER A 82 13.09 23.03 6.95
CA SER A 82 14.46 23.08 7.48
C SER A 82 15.29 21.81 7.22
N GLU A 83 14.65 20.72 6.81
CA GLU A 83 15.31 19.46 6.47
C GLU A 83 15.40 19.23 4.95
N GLY A 84 15.16 20.25 4.14
CA GLY A 84 15.32 20.21 2.69
C GLY A 84 14.20 19.43 1.98
N VAL A 85 12.99 19.38 2.54
CA VAL A 85 11.86 18.68 1.90
C VAL A 85 11.38 19.37 0.63
N GLU A 86 11.63 20.66 0.48
CA GLU A 86 11.31 21.40 -0.73
C GLU A 86 12.15 20.88 -1.89
N GLU A 87 13.48 20.81 -1.74
CA GLU A 87 14.41 20.28 -2.74
C GLU A 87 14.12 18.81 -3.07
N ASP A 88 13.81 18.00 -2.05
CA ASP A 88 13.41 16.60 -2.23
C ASP A 88 12.13 16.49 -3.05
N THR A 89 11.16 17.38 -2.83
CA THR A 89 9.90 17.43 -3.59
C THR A 89 10.16 17.82 -5.03
N TYR A 90 10.95 18.86 -5.29
CA TYR A 90 11.34 19.24 -6.66
C TYR A 90 12.09 18.13 -7.37
N ARG A 91 13.01 17.45 -6.69
CA ARG A 91 13.69 16.26 -7.22
C ARG A 91 12.70 15.15 -7.62
N PHE A 92 11.72 14.89 -6.78
CA PHE A 92 10.67 13.92 -7.10
C PHE A 92 9.89 14.34 -8.34
N LEU A 93 9.46 15.60 -8.43
CA LEU A 93 8.71 16.14 -9.57
C LEU A 93 9.51 16.04 -10.88
N GLU A 94 10.80 16.33 -10.85
CA GLU A 94 11.68 16.18 -12.03
C GLU A 94 11.73 14.72 -12.51
N LEU A 95 11.80 13.76 -11.60
CA LEU A 95 11.76 12.33 -11.95
C LEU A 95 10.41 11.90 -12.51
N MET A 96 9.29 12.52 -12.06
CA MET A 96 7.95 12.26 -12.56
C MET A 96 7.62 13.02 -13.84
N ARG A 97 8.37 14.05 -14.20
CA ARG A 97 8.15 14.91 -15.38
C ARG A 97 7.92 14.16 -16.69
N PRO A 98 8.58 13.00 -16.98
CA PRO A 98 8.30 12.25 -18.20
C PRO A 98 6.86 11.77 -18.36
N LEU A 99 6.05 11.67 -17.30
CA LEU A 99 4.61 11.38 -17.42
C LEU A 99 3.83 12.53 -18.06
N ALA A 100 4.32 13.77 -17.91
CA ALA A 100 3.70 14.97 -18.48
C ALA A 100 2.18 15.04 -18.17
N GLU A 101 1.34 15.13 -19.19
CA GLU A 101 -0.12 15.22 -19.08
C GLU A 101 -0.80 13.96 -18.48
N LYS A 102 -0.08 12.86 -18.34
CA LYS A 102 -0.57 11.64 -17.69
C LYS A 102 -0.37 11.62 -16.17
N LEU A 103 0.31 12.61 -15.60
CA LEU A 103 0.44 12.75 -14.16
C LEU A 103 -0.76 13.50 -13.59
N GLY A 104 -1.59 12.78 -12.85
CA GLY A 104 -2.65 13.34 -12.01
C GLY A 104 -2.14 13.68 -10.61
N PRO A 105 -3.00 13.68 -9.59
CA PRO A 105 -2.65 14.09 -8.24
C PRO A 105 -1.47 13.34 -7.64
N ILE A 106 -0.67 14.08 -6.87
CA ILE A 106 0.38 13.54 -6.02
C ILE A 106 -0.17 13.44 -4.59
N LEU A 107 -0.17 12.23 -4.05
CA LEU A 107 -0.70 11.93 -2.73
C LEU A 107 0.37 12.14 -1.64
N ILE A 108 0.10 13.07 -0.74
CA ILE A 108 0.85 13.33 0.49
C ILE A 108 0.20 12.50 1.60
N GLN A 109 0.60 11.25 1.75
CA GLN A 109 0.11 10.43 2.86
C GLN A 109 0.94 10.73 4.10
N LEU A 110 0.27 11.16 5.17
CA LEU A 110 0.89 11.48 6.46
C LEU A 110 0.96 10.24 7.36
N ARG A 111 1.85 10.27 8.32
CA ARG A 111 1.99 9.19 9.29
C ARG A 111 1.00 9.34 10.46
N PRO A 112 0.64 8.26 11.17
CA PRO A 112 -0.35 8.30 12.25
C PRO A 112 -0.02 9.28 13.40
N LYS A 113 1.28 9.53 13.66
CA LYS A 113 1.71 10.45 14.72
C LYS A 113 1.80 11.92 14.28
N PHE A 114 1.47 12.22 13.04
CA PHE A 114 1.42 13.59 12.53
C PHE A 114 0.07 14.21 12.91
N ASN A 115 -0.01 14.71 14.16
CA ASN A 115 -1.23 15.29 14.72
C ASN A 115 -1.32 16.79 14.42
N TYR A 116 -2.54 17.34 14.52
CA TYR A 116 -2.82 18.74 14.21
C TYR A 116 -2.07 19.73 15.12
N ASP A 117 -2.15 19.53 16.44
CA ASP A 117 -1.70 20.53 17.42
C ASP A 117 -0.18 20.79 17.34
N GLU A 118 0.59 19.75 17.01
CA GLU A 118 2.05 19.85 16.89
C GLU A 118 2.52 20.19 15.46
N HIS A 119 1.74 19.86 14.42
CA HIS A 119 2.26 19.83 13.06
C HIS A 119 1.49 20.71 12.05
N VAL A 120 0.44 21.44 12.46
CA VAL A 120 -0.32 22.27 11.54
C VAL A 120 0.56 23.29 10.80
N GLY A 121 1.45 23.96 11.51
CA GLY A 121 2.38 24.92 10.91
C GLY A 121 3.36 24.30 9.89
N GLN A 122 3.76 23.04 10.11
CA GLN A 122 4.60 22.31 9.16
C GLN A 122 3.82 22.00 7.88
N LEU A 123 2.57 21.55 8.01
CA LEU A 123 1.71 21.29 6.86
C LEU A 123 1.47 22.58 6.05
N GLU A 124 1.07 23.67 6.71
CA GLU A 124 0.83 24.95 6.04
C GLU A 124 2.07 25.44 5.29
N SER A 125 3.22 25.48 5.96
CA SER A 125 4.49 25.89 5.34
C SER A 125 4.86 25.03 4.14
N PHE A 126 4.69 23.71 4.23
CA PHE A 126 4.95 22.80 3.14
C PHE A 126 4.00 23.04 1.96
N LEU A 127 2.69 23.18 2.22
CA LEU A 127 1.69 23.44 1.16
C LEU A 127 1.88 24.79 0.48
N GLU A 128 2.46 25.78 1.16
CA GLU A 128 2.83 27.07 0.57
C GLU A 128 4.10 27.00 -0.30
N ALA A 129 5.02 26.09 0.01
CA ALA A 129 6.30 25.91 -0.69
C ALA A 129 6.20 25.03 -1.95
N ILE A 130 5.23 24.11 -2.02
CA ILE A 130 5.12 23.19 -3.17
C ILE A 130 4.52 23.89 -4.40
N PRO A 131 4.88 23.43 -5.63
CA PRO A 131 4.41 24.03 -6.88
C PRO A 131 2.90 23.87 -7.09
N ARG A 132 2.21 24.97 -7.39
CA ARG A 132 0.75 25.03 -7.59
C ARG A 132 0.26 24.53 -8.96
N ASN A 133 1.16 24.23 -9.87
CA ASN A 133 0.85 23.67 -11.20
C ASN A 133 0.69 22.15 -11.19
N TYR A 134 0.80 21.50 -10.04
CA TYR A 134 0.49 20.10 -9.82
C TYR A 134 -0.77 19.98 -8.97
N GLU A 135 -1.51 18.87 -9.16
CA GLU A 135 -2.62 18.51 -8.30
C GLU A 135 -2.07 17.77 -7.06
N TRP A 136 -2.46 18.22 -5.86
CA TRP A 136 -1.98 17.64 -4.59
C TRP A 136 -3.15 17.14 -3.76
N ALA A 137 -3.05 15.94 -3.20
CA ALA A 137 -4.01 15.39 -2.25
C ALA A 137 -3.30 15.05 -0.94
N VAL A 138 -3.95 15.31 0.20
CA VAL A 138 -3.42 14.98 1.54
C VAL A 138 -4.29 13.92 2.17
N GLU A 139 -3.66 12.81 2.60
CA GLU A 139 -4.29 11.76 3.38
C GLU A 139 -3.81 11.83 4.83
N PHE A 140 -4.73 12.13 5.72
CA PHE A 140 -4.48 12.14 7.15
C PHE A 140 -4.63 10.73 7.73
N ARG A 141 -3.94 10.48 8.86
CA ARG A 141 -3.96 9.23 9.61
C ARG A 141 -4.20 9.44 11.10
N ASP A 142 -4.48 10.69 11.50
CA ASP A 142 -4.81 11.07 12.86
C ASP A 142 -6.11 11.90 12.87
N LYS A 143 -7.04 11.52 13.75
CA LYS A 143 -8.37 12.14 13.84
C LYS A 143 -8.36 13.61 14.28
N SER A 144 -7.25 14.09 14.85
CA SER A 144 -7.12 15.51 15.22
C SER A 144 -7.23 16.46 14.02
N TRP A 145 -7.01 15.93 12.80
CA TRP A 145 -7.16 16.68 11.56
C TRP A 145 -8.60 16.80 11.05
N LEU A 146 -9.57 16.08 11.65
CA LEU A 146 -10.97 16.13 11.23
C LEU A 146 -11.64 17.37 11.84
N ARG A 147 -11.31 18.54 11.31
CA ARG A 147 -11.80 19.84 11.79
C ARG A 147 -11.85 20.88 10.68
N LYS A 148 -12.70 21.90 10.88
CA LYS A 148 -12.94 22.94 9.88
C LYS A 148 -11.66 23.66 9.43
N GLU A 149 -10.74 23.94 10.36
CA GLU A 149 -9.49 24.64 10.11
C GLU A 149 -8.61 23.88 9.10
N THR A 150 -8.57 22.56 9.21
CA THR A 150 -7.86 21.69 8.24
C THR A 150 -8.44 21.85 6.83
N TYR A 151 -9.74 21.78 6.71
CA TYR A 151 -10.40 21.92 5.39
C TYR A 151 -10.23 23.31 4.81
N ASP A 152 -10.20 24.35 5.64
CA ASP A 152 -9.94 25.72 5.21
C ASP A 152 -8.49 25.91 4.71
N ILE A 153 -7.50 25.30 5.38
CA ILE A 153 -6.09 25.26 4.93
C ILE A 153 -5.98 24.59 3.56
N LEU A 154 -6.61 23.42 3.38
CA LEU A 154 -6.56 22.70 2.12
C LEU A 154 -7.25 23.49 0.99
N LYS A 155 -8.41 24.09 1.24
CA LYS A 155 -9.13 24.94 0.28
C LYS A 155 -8.30 26.15 -0.16
N LYS A 156 -7.67 26.85 0.78
CA LYS A 156 -6.78 27.99 0.49
C LYS A 156 -5.68 27.63 -0.52
N ASN A 157 -5.19 26.41 -0.48
CA ASN A 157 -4.08 25.93 -1.31
C ASN A 157 -4.54 25.11 -2.52
N ASN A 158 -5.85 24.93 -2.76
CA ASN A 158 -6.42 24.04 -3.78
C ASN A 158 -5.85 22.60 -3.69
N VAL A 159 -5.77 22.07 -2.48
CA VAL A 159 -5.28 20.71 -2.18
C VAL A 159 -6.47 19.84 -1.81
N ALA A 160 -6.58 18.65 -2.39
CA ALA A 160 -7.67 17.75 -2.10
C ALA A 160 -7.48 17.07 -0.73
N TYR A 161 -8.53 17.13 0.11
CA TYR A 161 -8.67 16.21 1.22
C TYR A 161 -8.91 14.80 0.65
N THR A 162 -8.09 13.84 1.05
CA THR A 162 -8.30 12.43 0.66
C THR A 162 -9.39 11.84 1.54
N ILE A 163 -10.53 11.55 0.92
CA ILE A 163 -11.63 10.85 1.56
C ILE A 163 -11.21 9.39 1.68
N VAL A 164 -11.14 8.87 2.90
CA VAL A 164 -10.69 7.50 3.16
C VAL A 164 -11.81 6.65 3.71
N ASP A 165 -11.80 5.37 3.35
CA ASP A 165 -12.56 4.32 4.00
C ASP A 165 -11.58 3.37 4.68
N GLU A 166 -11.48 3.49 6.00
CA GLU A 166 -10.52 2.76 6.82
C GLU A 166 -10.99 2.61 8.26
N PRO A 167 -10.45 1.67 9.07
CA PRO A 167 -10.91 1.42 10.43
C PRO A 167 -10.65 2.54 11.45
N LEU A 168 -9.66 3.41 11.21
CA LEU A 168 -9.24 4.42 12.21
C LEU A 168 -9.96 5.76 12.07
N LEU A 169 -10.38 6.12 10.85
CA LEU A 169 -10.99 7.41 10.56
C LEU A 169 -12.36 7.21 9.90
N PRO A 170 -13.38 7.99 10.29
CA PRO A 170 -14.66 7.98 9.60
C PRO A 170 -14.50 8.56 8.17
N PRO A 171 -15.30 8.10 7.22
CA PRO A 171 -15.28 8.61 5.84
C PRO A 171 -15.94 10.00 5.76
N GLU A 172 -15.24 11.05 6.18
CA GLU A 172 -15.74 12.41 6.07
C GLU A 172 -15.70 12.93 4.63
N ILE A 173 -16.81 13.47 4.14
CA ILE A 173 -17.00 13.91 2.75
C ILE A 173 -16.72 15.41 2.64
N HIS A 174 -15.48 15.76 2.28
CA HIS A 174 -15.06 17.13 2.06
C HIS A 174 -14.40 17.31 0.70
N VAL A 175 -14.90 18.24 -0.11
CA VAL A 175 -14.28 18.67 -1.37
C VAL A 175 -13.54 19.98 -1.10
N THR A 176 -12.21 19.93 -1.10
CA THR A 176 -11.34 21.06 -0.73
C THR A 176 -10.53 21.60 -1.90
N ALA A 177 -10.61 20.97 -3.08
CA ALA A 177 -9.96 21.40 -4.31
C ALA A 177 -10.94 21.32 -5.48
N ASP A 178 -10.53 21.75 -6.65
CA ASP A 178 -11.30 21.61 -7.89
C ASP A 178 -11.36 20.16 -8.42
N PHE A 179 -10.65 19.26 -7.76
CA PHE A 179 -10.73 17.81 -7.92
C PHE A 179 -10.88 17.12 -6.57
N SER A 180 -11.20 15.82 -6.56
CA SER A 180 -11.36 15.00 -5.35
C SER A 180 -10.58 13.70 -5.43
N TYR A 181 -10.21 13.17 -4.28
CA TYR A 181 -9.44 11.93 -4.13
C TYR A 181 -10.10 11.03 -3.10
N ILE A 182 -10.41 9.79 -3.47
CA ILE A 182 -11.04 8.80 -2.60
C ILE A 182 -10.16 7.55 -2.54
N ARG A 183 -10.00 6.97 -1.38
CA ARG A 183 -9.29 5.71 -1.19
C ARG A 183 -10.06 4.75 -0.29
N TRP A 184 -10.34 3.56 -0.81
CA TRP A 184 -10.95 2.45 -0.08
C TRP A 184 -9.87 1.48 0.37
N HIS A 185 -9.54 1.51 1.66
CA HIS A 185 -8.50 0.66 2.23
C HIS A 185 -9.00 -0.70 2.67
N GLY A 186 -10.28 -0.82 2.99
CA GLY A 186 -10.88 -2.02 3.58
C GLY A 186 -10.89 -2.03 5.10
N HIS A 187 -11.60 -3.01 5.65
CA HIS A 187 -11.84 -3.18 7.08
C HIS A 187 -11.40 -4.56 7.58
N GLY A 188 -10.36 -5.14 6.97
CA GLY A 188 -9.82 -6.43 7.36
C GLY A 188 -9.37 -6.43 8.82
N LYS A 189 -9.74 -7.44 9.58
CA LYS A 189 -9.45 -7.53 11.02
C LYS A 189 -7.96 -7.57 11.34
N ARG A 190 -7.16 -8.08 10.43
CA ARG A 190 -5.73 -8.32 10.59
C ARG A 190 -4.88 -7.39 9.70
N LEU A 191 -5.28 -7.27 8.45
CA LEU A 191 -4.74 -6.35 7.47
C LEU A 191 -5.92 -5.61 6.86
N TRP A 192 -5.95 -4.29 6.95
CA TRP A 192 -7.10 -3.51 6.45
C TRP A 192 -7.41 -3.81 4.99
N TYR A 193 -6.38 -3.89 4.17
CA TYR A 193 -6.47 -4.12 2.73
C TYR A 193 -6.63 -5.61 2.33
N ASP A 194 -6.60 -6.57 3.27
CA ASP A 194 -7.08 -7.94 3.07
C ASP A 194 -8.58 -8.00 3.37
N TYR A 195 -9.34 -7.36 2.50
CA TYR A 195 -10.76 -7.15 2.66
C TYR A 195 -11.46 -7.21 1.29
N GLU A 196 -12.65 -7.72 1.28
CA GLU A 196 -13.55 -7.65 0.13
C GLU A 196 -14.80 -6.87 0.57
N TYR A 197 -15.04 -5.74 -0.08
CA TYR A 197 -16.27 -4.98 0.14
C TYR A 197 -17.45 -5.79 -0.37
N GLY A 198 -18.49 -5.94 0.47
CA GLY A 198 -19.77 -6.48 0.07
C GLY A 198 -20.58 -5.47 -0.76
N GLU A 199 -21.61 -5.99 -1.45
CA GLU A 199 -22.48 -5.17 -2.30
C GLU A 199 -23.15 -4.05 -1.49
N GLU A 200 -23.72 -4.35 -0.31
CA GLU A 200 -24.34 -3.37 0.59
C GLU A 200 -23.38 -2.24 1.01
N GLU A 201 -22.12 -2.56 1.29
CA GLU A 201 -21.11 -1.56 1.64
C GLU A 201 -20.78 -0.65 0.46
N LEU A 202 -20.70 -1.21 -0.74
CA LEU A 202 -20.47 -0.42 -1.96
C LEU A 202 -21.70 0.44 -2.29
N GLU A 203 -22.92 -0.06 -2.10
CA GLU A 203 -24.16 0.71 -2.27
C GLU A 203 -24.19 1.93 -1.34
N GLU A 204 -23.73 1.80 -0.08
CA GLU A 204 -23.61 2.93 0.85
C GLU A 204 -22.65 4.01 0.37
N TRP A 205 -21.67 3.65 -0.47
CA TRP A 205 -20.71 4.59 -1.06
C TRP A 205 -21.25 5.29 -2.31
N VAL A 206 -22.21 4.73 -3.02
CA VAL A 206 -22.78 5.31 -4.27
C VAL A 206 -23.25 6.75 -4.09
N PRO A 207 -24.09 7.11 -3.07
CA PRO A 207 -24.49 8.50 -2.86
C PRO A 207 -23.32 9.41 -2.49
N LYS A 208 -22.34 8.94 -1.71
CA LYS A 208 -21.15 9.69 -1.31
C LYS A 208 -20.28 10.03 -2.54
N VAL A 209 -20.00 9.01 -3.39
CA VAL A 209 -19.25 9.21 -4.64
C VAL A 209 -19.99 10.15 -5.59
N SER A 210 -21.30 10.01 -5.70
CA SER A 210 -22.14 10.88 -6.56
C SER A 210 -22.13 12.33 -6.08
N GLU A 211 -22.19 12.56 -4.76
CA GLU A 211 -22.07 13.88 -4.15
C GLU A 211 -20.71 14.53 -4.47
N VAL A 212 -19.61 13.77 -4.25
CA VAL A 212 -18.25 14.25 -4.51
C VAL A 212 -18.06 14.55 -5.98
N LYS A 213 -18.50 13.66 -6.88
CA LYS A 213 -18.48 13.84 -8.34
C LYS A 213 -19.24 15.12 -8.74
N GLY A 214 -20.37 15.41 -8.10
CA GLY A 214 -21.18 16.59 -8.35
C GLY A 214 -20.52 17.92 -7.95
N LYS A 215 -19.49 17.90 -7.10
CA LYS A 215 -18.80 19.09 -6.58
C LYS A 215 -17.41 19.32 -7.17
N ALA A 216 -16.82 18.32 -7.81
CA ALA A 216 -15.45 18.38 -8.31
C ALA A 216 -15.42 18.29 -9.85
N ARG A 217 -14.44 18.94 -10.48
CA ARG A 217 -14.18 18.82 -11.92
C ARG A 217 -13.84 17.38 -12.31
N ARG A 218 -13.05 16.70 -11.46
CA ARG A 218 -12.64 15.30 -11.59
C ARG A 218 -12.57 14.64 -10.22
N THR A 219 -13.04 13.42 -10.13
CA THR A 219 -12.93 12.56 -8.95
C THR A 219 -12.06 11.37 -9.27
N TYR A 220 -11.01 11.17 -8.49
CA TYR A 220 -10.11 10.03 -8.53
C TYR A 220 -10.48 9.07 -7.40
N GLY A 221 -10.64 7.79 -7.70
CA GLY A 221 -10.97 6.77 -6.72
C GLY A 221 -10.05 5.55 -6.82
N TYR A 222 -9.49 5.11 -5.70
CA TYR A 222 -8.56 3.97 -5.68
C TYR A 222 -8.90 2.95 -4.62
N PHE A 223 -9.16 1.73 -5.07
CA PHE A 223 -9.26 0.57 -4.20
C PHE A 223 -7.87 0.07 -3.84
N ASN A 224 -7.58 0.01 -2.53
CA ASN A 224 -6.29 -0.43 -1.98
C ASN A 224 -6.36 -1.82 -1.35
N ASN A 225 -7.52 -2.45 -1.30
CA ASN A 225 -7.75 -3.81 -0.82
C ASN A 225 -7.30 -4.87 -1.85
N HIS A 226 -5.99 -4.89 -2.12
CA HIS A 226 -5.42 -5.55 -3.29
C HIS A 226 -5.39 -7.08 -3.23
N PHE A 227 -5.55 -7.73 -2.07
CA PHE A 227 -5.49 -9.18 -1.95
C PHE A 227 -6.53 -9.89 -2.84
N ARG A 228 -6.13 -11.02 -3.43
CA ARG A 228 -6.99 -11.92 -4.24
C ARG A 228 -7.78 -11.22 -5.37
N ALA A 229 -7.24 -10.16 -5.90
CA ALA A 229 -7.89 -9.28 -6.89
C ALA A 229 -9.18 -8.61 -6.37
N ASN A 230 -9.37 -8.48 -5.05
CA ASN A 230 -10.53 -7.79 -4.47
C ASN A 230 -10.60 -6.33 -4.95
N ALA A 231 -9.47 -5.63 -5.02
CA ALA A 231 -9.43 -4.25 -5.53
C ALA A 231 -9.96 -4.12 -6.97
N ILE A 232 -9.64 -5.08 -7.85
CA ILE A 232 -10.16 -5.11 -9.23
C ILE A 232 -11.67 -5.33 -9.21
N LYS A 233 -12.12 -6.34 -8.46
CA LYS A 233 -13.53 -6.70 -8.33
C LYS A 233 -14.32 -5.50 -7.82
N ASN A 234 -13.97 -4.97 -6.66
CA ASN A 234 -14.71 -3.88 -6.03
C ASN A 234 -14.66 -2.56 -6.83
N ALA A 235 -13.55 -2.30 -7.55
CA ALA A 235 -13.47 -1.13 -8.45
C ALA A 235 -14.48 -1.25 -9.61
N VAL A 236 -14.64 -2.44 -10.19
CA VAL A 236 -15.60 -2.68 -11.26
C VAL A 236 -17.03 -2.68 -10.72
N GLU A 237 -17.30 -3.30 -9.57
CA GLU A 237 -18.62 -3.29 -8.92
C GLU A 237 -19.07 -1.87 -8.61
N MET A 238 -18.18 -1.03 -8.05
CA MET A 238 -18.49 0.38 -7.80
C MET A 238 -18.83 1.13 -9.10
N LEU A 239 -18.09 0.89 -10.17
CA LEU A 239 -18.39 1.48 -11.48
C LEU A 239 -19.73 0.98 -12.03
N ASP A 240 -20.09 -0.28 -11.80
CA ASP A 240 -21.38 -0.84 -12.26
C ASP A 240 -22.55 -0.26 -11.48
N LEU A 241 -22.45 -0.18 -10.15
CA LEU A 241 -23.43 0.46 -9.28
C LEU A 241 -23.67 1.95 -9.63
N LEU A 242 -22.63 2.63 -10.09
CA LEU A 242 -22.71 4.02 -10.58
C LEU A 242 -23.22 4.14 -12.03
N GLY A 243 -23.44 3.02 -12.72
CA GLY A 243 -23.86 3.01 -14.13
C GLY A 243 -22.76 3.40 -15.12
N GLU A 244 -21.48 3.34 -14.72
CA GLU A 244 -20.32 3.76 -15.52
C GLU A 244 -19.43 2.59 -15.99
N ALA A 245 -19.75 1.34 -15.62
CA ALA A 245 -18.96 0.18 -16.02
C ALA A 245 -19.06 -0.08 -17.53
N THR A 246 -17.92 -0.27 -18.16
CA THR A 246 -17.79 -0.64 -19.59
C THR A 246 -18.01 -2.15 -19.77
N PRO A 247 -18.33 -2.61 -21.02
CA PRO A 247 -18.48 -4.04 -21.29
C PRO A 247 -17.25 -4.88 -20.91
N ILE A 248 -16.04 -4.36 -21.11
CA ILE A 248 -14.80 -5.08 -20.75
C ILE A 248 -14.63 -5.19 -19.22
N GLN A 249 -15.09 -4.19 -18.47
CA GLN A 249 -15.11 -4.23 -17.00
C GLN A 249 -16.10 -5.28 -16.49
N LYS A 250 -17.32 -5.32 -17.03
CA LYS A 250 -18.33 -6.35 -16.70
C LYS A 250 -17.82 -7.77 -17.00
N ALA A 251 -17.25 -7.98 -18.18
CA ALA A 251 -16.63 -9.27 -18.53
C ALA A 251 -15.44 -9.63 -17.63
N THR A 252 -14.74 -8.61 -17.07
CA THR A 252 -13.66 -8.83 -16.10
C THR A 252 -14.23 -9.28 -14.76
N LEU A 253 -15.33 -8.71 -14.31
CA LEU A 253 -16.04 -9.13 -13.09
C LEU A 253 -16.50 -10.57 -13.20
N GLU A 254 -17.20 -10.94 -14.29
CA GLU A 254 -17.63 -12.31 -14.57
C GLU A 254 -16.46 -13.32 -14.57
N LYS A 255 -15.30 -12.92 -15.13
CA LYS A 255 -14.10 -13.75 -15.12
C LYS A 255 -13.60 -14.00 -13.70
N ILE A 256 -13.53 -12.97 -12.84
CA ILE A 256 -13.06 -13.08 -11.46
C ILE A 256 -14.01 -13.99 -10.65
N GLU A 257 -15.32 -13.80 -10.79
CA GLU A 257 -16.34 -14.60 -10.10
C GLU A 257 -16.29 -16.07 -10.57
N GLY A 258 -16.26 -16.32 -11.86
CA GLY A 258 -16.13 -17.66 -12.41
C GLY A 258 -14.84 -18.37 -11.97
N TYR A 259 -13.71 -17.65 -11.86
CA TYR A 259 -12.46 -18.21 -11.32
C TYR A 259 -12.63 -18.61 -9.83
N ARG A 260 -13.28 -17.78 -9.02
CA ARG A 260 -13.54 -18.06 -7.61
C ARG A 260 -14.50 -19.25 -7.42
N GLU A 261 -15.56 -19.32 -8.20
CA GLU A 261 -16.49 -20.46 -8.17
C GLU A 261 -15.79 -21.79 -8.54
N LEU A 262 -14.90 -21.76 -9.54
CA LEU A 262 -14.13 -22.94 -9.93
C LEU A 262 -13.20 -23.41 -8.81
N LYS A 263 -12.59 -22.46 -8.09
CA LYS A 263 -11.74 -22.76 -6.91
C LYS A 263 -12.55 -23.24 -5.70
N ALA A 264 -13.77 -22.76 -5.53
CA ALA A 264 -14.65 -23.15 -4.42
C ALA A 264 -15.32 -24.52 -4.62
N ARG A 265 -15.36 -25.07 -5.85
CA ARG A 265 -15.92 -26.41 -6.11
C ARG A 265 -15.03 -27.47 -5.45
N PRO A 266 -15.59 -28.37 -4.61
CA PRO A 266 -14.81 -29.47 -4.07
C PRO A 266 -14.28 -30.31 -5.22
N SER A 267 -12.97 -30.40 -5.37
CA SER A 267 -12.37 -31.39 -6.25
C SER A 267 -12.71 -32.78 -5.69
N GLY A 268 -13.30 -33.65 -6.48
CA GLY A 268 -13.83 -34.95 -6.07
C GLY A 268 -12.78 -35.99 -5.62
N VAL A 269 -11.60 -35.55 -5.17
CA VAL A 269 -10.61 -36.35 -4.44
C VAL A 269 -9.98 -35.43 -3.42
N GLN A 270 -10.42 -35.53 -2.17
CA GLN A 270 -9.77 -34.88 -1.05
C GLN A 270 -8.51 -35.69 -0.69
N THR A 271 -7.36 -35.25 -1.14
CA THR A 271 -6.13 -35.55 -0.42
C THR A 271 -5.94 -34.48 0.66
N LEU A 272 -5.52 -34.89 1.85
CA LEU A 272 -5.29 -34.03 3.03
C LEU A 272 -4.32 -32.86 2.75
N GLU A 273 -3.62 -32.90 1.62
CA GLU A 273 -2.66 -31.88 1.15
C GLU A 273 -3.34 -30.64 0.53
N ALA A 274 -4.62 -30.69 0.16
CA ALA A 274 -5.33 -29.58 -0.47
C ALA A 274 -5.80 -28.50 0.53
N TYR A 275 -5.66 -28.71 1.83
CA TYR A 275 -6.07 -27.77 2.88
C TYR A 275 -4.96 -26.81 3.33
N THR A 276 -3.74 -26.92 2.78
CA THR A 276 -2.57 -26.11 3.18
C THR A 276 -2.14 -25.06 2.16
N GLU A 277 -2.82 -24.92 1.00
CA GLU A 277 -2.39 -24.02 -0.08
C GLU A 277 -3.26 -22.78 -0.31
N SER A 278 -4.04 -22.31 0.67
CA SER A 278 -4.89 -21.12 0.52
C SER A 278 -4.60 -19.98 1.48
N GLU A 279 -3.39 -19.89 2.01
CA GLU A 279 -2.94 -18.72 2.77
C GLU A 279 -1.55 -18.27 2.26
N ASP A 280 -1.50 -17.06 1.72
CA ASP A 280 -0.30 -16.28 1.39
C ASP A 280 0.59 -16.77 0.23
N ASP A 281 0.29 -16.35 -0.99
CA ASP A 281 1.16 -16.52 -2.18
C ASP A 281 2.45 -15.66 -2.17
N LEU A 282 2.70 -14.85 -1.15
CA LEU A 282 4.03 -14.29 -0.88
C LEU A 282 4.78 -15.25 0.02
N SER A 283 5.81 -15.88 -0.54
CA SER A 283 6.68 -16.73 0.27
C SER A 283 7.31 -15.94 1.41
N VAL A 284 7.70 -16.60 2.49
CA VAL A 284 8.49 -15.99 3.58
C VAL A 284 9.71 -15.25 3.02
N ALA A 285 10.31 -15.76 1.95
CA ALA A 285 11.43 -15.15 1.24
C ALA A 285 11.04 -13.77 0.61
N ASP A 286 9.86 -13.68 -0.01
CA ASP A 286 9.36 -12.41 -0.58
C ASP A 286 9.15 -11.35 0.51
N HIS A 287 8.59 -11.71 1.66
CA HIS A 287 8.45 -10.80 2.81
C HIS A 287 9.81 -10.37 3.38
N LEU A 288 10.77 -11.28 3.48
CA LEU A 288 12.11 -10.99 3.96
C LEU A 288 12.86 -10.00 3.05
N MET A 289 12.57 -9.98 1.74
CA MET A 289 13.18 -9.02 0.81
C MET A 289 12.81 -7.55 1.11
N HIS A 290 11.79 -7.29 1.89
CA HIS A 290 11.53 -5.94 2.42
C HIS A 290 12.57 -5.48 3.44
N PHE A 291 13.15 -6.43 4.18
CA PHE A 291 14.06 -6.17 5.30
C PHE A 291 15.54 -6.49 4.99
N MET A 292 15.82 -7.22 3.93
CA MET A 292 17.19 -7.61 3.56
C MET A 292 17.38 -7.71 2.05
N ASP A 293 18.62 -7.69 1.58
CA ASP A 293 18.97 -7.91 0.18
C ASP A 293 19.03 -9.42 -0.15
N SER A 294 19.00 -9.74 -1.46
CA SER A 294 19.05 -11.12 -1.97
C SER A 294 20.28 -11.91 -1.51
N ASN A 295 21.42 -11.24 -1.35
CA ASN A 295 22.65 -11.90 -0.87
C ASN A 295 22.55 -12.33 0.60
N ARG A 296 21.80 -11.56 1.43
CA ARG A 296 21.54 -11.92 2.83
C ARG A 296 20.51 -13.02 2.93
N LEU A 297 19.45 -12.93 2.13
CA LEU A 297 18.45 -13.99 2.05
C LEU A 297 19.11 -15.31 1.66
N SER A 298 19.92 -15.35 0.59
CA SER A 298 20.65 -16.57 0.19
C SER A 298 21.60 -17.10 1.27
N ARG A 299 22.17 -16.22 2.10
CA ARG A 299 22.98 -16.65 3.26
C ARG A 299 22.14 -17.17 4.41
N ALA A 300 20.91 -16.67 4.59
CA ALA A 300 19.97 -17.19 5.58
C ALA A 300 19.48 -18.59 5.19
N GLU A 301 19.16 -18.82 3.92
CA GLU A 301 18.76 -20.12 3.38
C GLU A 301 19.85 -21.20 3.54
N LYS A 302 21.12 -20.82 3.44
CA LYS A 302 22.27 -21.74 3.59
C LYS A 302 22.55 -22.14 5.05
N ILE A 303 21.96 -21.50 6.04
CA ILE A 303 22.08 -21.92 7.44
C ILE A 303 21.26 -23.20 7.64
N LYS A 304 21.88 -24.24 8.20
CA LYS A 304 21.21 -25.53 8.44
C LYS A 304 20.16 -25.40 9.56
N ASP A 305 19.05 -26.11 9.43
CA ASP A 305 17.99 -26.13 10.44
C ASP A 305 18.48 -26.65 11.80
N SER A 306 19.49 -27.52 11.81
CA SER A 306 20.12 -27.99 13.04
C SER A 306 20.91 -26.92 13.82
N GLU A 307 21.19 -25.76 13.21
CA GLU A 307 21.94 -24.68 13.84
C GLU A 307 21.04 -23.67 14.57
N ILE A 308 19.73 -23.71 14.33
CA ILE A 308 18.74 -22.83 14.98
C ILE A 308 17.82 -23.66 15.88
N ARG A 309 17.52 -23.12 17.06
CA ARG A 309 16.57 -23.69 18.00
C ARG A 309 15.58 -22.62 18.45
N VAL A 310 14.33 -22.75 18.05
CA VAL A 310 13.22 -21.94 18.59
C VAL A 310 12.96 -22.39 20.02
N THR A 311 13.05 -21.46 20.96
CA THR A 311 12.94 -21.75 22.40
C THR A 311 11.57 -21.36 22.97
N LYS A 312 10.89 -20.41 22.37
CA LYS A 312 9.50 -20.05 22.62
C LYS A 312 8.83 -19.67 21.30
N ASN A 313 7.60 -20.08 21.11
CA ASN A 313 6.81 -19.72 19.93
C ASN A 313 5.35 -19.61 20.33
N THR A 314 4.94 -18.40 20.67
CA THR A 314 3.54 -18.02 20.96
C THR A 314 3.14 -16.86 20.05
N ASP A 315 1.88 -16.48 20.06
CA ASP A 315 1.41 -15.32 19.28
C ASP A 315 1.97 -14.00 19.82
N GLU A 316 2.34 -13.93 21.13
CA GLU A 316 2.87 -12.72 21.75
C GLU A 316 4.41 -12.65 21.73
N LEU A 317 5.10 -13.82 21.78
CA LEU A 317 6.55 -13.84 21.95
C LEU A 317 7.21 -15.00 21.23
N ILE A 318 8.16 -14.68 20.35
CA ILE A 318 8.99 -15.65 19.64
C ILE A 318 10.43 -15.47 20.11
N THR A 319 11.06 -16.54 20.63
CA THR A 319 12.48 -16.52 20.99
C THR A 319 13.23 -17.70 20.34
N ALA A 320 14.46 -17.44 19.93
CA ALA A 320 15.30 -18.45 19.32
C ALA A 320 16.79 -18.23 19.62
N LYS A 321 17.55 -19.33 19.54
CA LYS A 321 19.02 -19.31 19.55
C LYS A 321 19.54 -19.88 18.24
N LEU A 322 20.51 -19.21 17.65
CA LEU A 322 21.26 -19.68 16.49
C LEU A 322 22.76 -19.61 16.84
N ARG A 323 23.37 -20.78 17.15
CA ARG A 323 24.71 -20.83 17.74
C ARG A 323 24.76 -20.01 19.02
N ASP A 324 25.62 -19.00 19.09
CA ASP A 324 25.79 -18.12 20.26
C ASP A 324 24.90 -16.87 20.21
N TYR A 325 24.08 -16.74 19.16
CA TYR A 325 23.22 -15.58 18.97
C TYR A 325 21.81 -15.82 19.50
N TYR A 326 21.28 -14.82 20.18
CA TYR A 326 19.91 -14.79 20.68
C TYR A 326 19.03 -13.91 19.79
N MET A 327 17.79 -14.31 19.62
CA MET A 327 16.75 -13.55 18.88
C MET A 327 15.46 -13.56 19.67
N GLU A 328 14.82 -12.42 19.74
CA GLU A 328 13.51 -12.22 20.36
C GLU A 328 12.64 -11.32 19.49
N ILE A 329 11.38 -11.69 19.34
CA ILE A 329 10.35 -10.89 18.69
C ILE A 329 9.18 -10.83 19.66
N ASP A 330 8.99 -9.67 20.28
CA ASP A 330 7.89 -9.36 21.18
C ASP A 330 6.79 -8.62 20.41
N MET A 331 5.68 -9.27 20.20
CA MET A 331 4.56 -8.76 19.40
C MET A 331 3.76 -7.70 20.15
N ASP A 332 3.63 -7.84 21.48
CA ASP A 332 2.84 -6.93 22.32
C ASP A 332 3.52 -5.58 22.46
N HIS A 333 4.86 -5.60 22.68
CA HIS A 333 5.65 -4.39 22.82
C HIS A 333 6.26 -3.90 21.50
N ARG A 334 6.10 -4.69 20.41
CA ARG A 334 6.69 -4.41 19.08
C ARG A 334 8.21 -4.23 19.13
N VAL A 335 8.89 -5.18 19.75
CA VAL A 335 10.34 -5.16 19.93
C VAL A 335 10.99 -6.34 19.24
N ILE A 336 12.07 -6.09 18.50
CA ILE A 336 12.95 -7.11 17.95
C ILE A 336 14.34 -6.96 18.58
N LYS A 337 14.80 -8.00 19.29
CA LYS A 337 16.14 -8.04 19.90
C LYS A 337 17.02 -9.07 19.24
N HIS A 338 18.26 -8.69 19.01
CA HIS A 338 19.27 -9.62 18.49
C HIS A 338 20.68 -9.07 18.71
N ASN A 339 21.65 -9.96 18.97
CA ASN A 339 22.98 -9.58 19.44
C ASN A 339 24.13 -9.84 18.46
N CYS A 340 23.88 -9.98 17.12
CA CYS A 340 24.97 -10.13 16.16
C CYS A 340 25.49 -8.79 15.59
N ASP A 341 26.75 -8.78 15.16
CA ASP A 341 27.40 -7.57 14.63
C ASP A 341 26.71 -6.97 13.38
N ASP A 342 26.15 -7.82 12.48
CA ASP A 342 25.42 -7.33 11.30
C ASP A 342 24.10 -6.66 11.72
N TRP A 343 23.45 -7.13 12.79
CA TRP A 343 22.27 -6.52 13.37
C TRP A 343 22.59 -5.15 13.99
N ARG A 344 23.61 -5.06 14.85
CA ARG A 344 24.03 -3.79 15.48
C ARG A 344 24.25 -2.68 14.47
N LYS A 345 24.82 -3.00 13.32
CA LYS A 345 25.07 -2.04 12.23
C LYS A 345 23.83 -1.62 11.45
N ARG A 346 22.69 -2.36 11.58
CA ARG A 346 21.54 -2.20 10.71
C ARG A 346 20.22 -1.95 11.42
N MET A 347 20.13 -2.22 12.72
CA MET A 347 18.90 -2.07 13.49
C MET A 347 18.32 -0.64 13.40
N GLN A 348 19.16 0.38 13.34
CA GLN A 348 18.69 1.77 13.17
C GLN A 348 18.05 2.02 11.79
N SER A 349 18.48 1.33 10.75
CA SER A 349 17.88 1.40 9.41
C SER A 349 16.74 0.38 9.22
N LYS A 350 16.28 -0.27 10.29
CA LYS A 350 15.19 -1.26 10.28
C LYS A 350 15.43 -2.42 9.29
N ARG A 351 16.70 -2.81 9.13
CA ARG A 351 17.12 -3.91 8.25
C ARG A 351 17.47 -5.15 9.04
N MET A 352 17.01 -6.30 8.60
CA MET A 352 17.27 -7.58 9.24
C MET A 352 18.58 -8.22 8.76
N CYS A 353 19.23 -8.95 9.66
CA CYS A 353 20.40 -9.77 9.36
C CYS A 353 19.98 -11.19 8.88
N LYS A 354 20.95 -11.96 8.37
CA LYS A 354 20.72 -13.36 7.93
C LYS A 354 20.18 -14.28 9.04
N HIS A 355 20.47 -14.00 10.33
CA HIS A 355 20.03 -14.85 11.44
C HIS A 355 18.54 -14.69 11.71
N LEU A 356 18.02 -13.45 11.71
CA LEU A 356 16.59 -13.18 11.75
C LEU A 356 15.89 -13.72 10.49
N GLY A 357 16.52 -13.58 9.31
CA GLY A 357 16.02 -14.23 8.10
C GLY A 357 15.88 -15.75 8.27
N LYS A 358 16.89 -16.40 8.86
CA LYS A 358 16.81 -17.86 9.14
C LYS A 358 15.71 -18.18 10.13
N LEU A 359 15.49 -17.37 11.17
CA LEU A 359 14.39 -17.57 12.11
C LEU A 359 13.06 -17.63 11.36
N PHE A 360 12.75 -16.64 10.54
CA PHE A 360 11.50 -16.60 9.78
C PHE A 360 11.39 -17.74 8.75
N LEU A 361 12.49 -18.20 8.16
CA LEU A 361 12.49 -19.37 7.26
C LEU A 361 12.28 -20.70 8.03
N THR A 362 12.44 -20.71 9.35
CA THR A 362 12.30 -21.91 10.19
C THR A 362 10.93 -22.00 10.87
N LEU A 363 10.29 -20.86 11.14
CA LEU A 363 8.93 -20.82 11.70
C LEU A 363 7.90 -21.33 10.67
N PRO A 364 6.68 -21.73 11.11
CA PRO A 364 5.61 -22.06 10.18
C PRO A 364 5.38 -20.91 9.18
N PRO A 365 5.29 -21.20 7.86
CA PRO A 365 5.20 -20.16 6.83
C PRO A 365 4.12 -19.09 7.10
N GLY A 366 2.88 -19.49 7.42
CA GLY A 366 1.79 -18.56 7.72
C GLY A 366 2.03 -17.70 8.96
N GLN A 367 2.81 -18.17 9.94
CA GLN A 367 3.23 -17.34 11.07
C GLN A 367 4.30 -16.34 10.65
N SER A 368 5.27 -16.78 9.86
CA SER A 368 6.36 -15.92 9.38
C SER A 368 5.85 -14.78 8.51
N THR A 369 5.01 -15.09 7.54
CA THR A 369 4.41 -14.08 6.66
C THR A 369 3.56 -13.09 7.45
N ARG A 370 2.78 -13.58 8.43
CA ARG A 370 2.02 -12.76 9.36
C ARG A 370 2.91 -11.76 10.11
N VAL A 371 3.91 -12.28 10.82
CA VAL A 371 4.77 -11.44 11.66
C VAL A 371 5.59 -10.46 10.83
N LEU A 372 6.15 -10.91 9.70
CA LEU A 372 6.87 -10.03 8.78
C LEU A 372 5.97 -8.96 8.18
N GLY A 373 4.71 -9.29 7.85
CA GLY A 373 3.71 -8.33 7.39
C GLY A 373 3.45 -7.25 8.43
N GLN A 374 3.18 -7.64 9.69
CA GLN A 374 2.95 -6.69 10.79
C GLN A 374 4.16 -5.77 11.05
N ILE A 375 5.38 -6.31 10.98
CA ILE A 375 6.59 -5.50 11.12
C ILE A 375 6.73 -4.52 9.94
N TRP A 376 6.42 -4.96 8.73
CA TRP A 376 6.54 -4.14 7.53
C TRP A 376 5.54 -3.00 7.46
N GLU A 377 4.30 -3.24 7.89
CA GLU A 377 3.21 -2.25 7.87
C GLU A 377 3.47 -1.05 8.77
N ASP A 378 4.10 -1.27 9.92
CA ASP A 378 4.43 -0.21 10.88
C ASP A 378 5.87 -0.34 11.35
N VAL A 379 6.81 -0.49 10.43
CA VAL A 379 8.23 -0.73 10.74
C VAL A 379 8.82 0.34 11.66
N GLU A 380 8.31 1.56 11.61
CA GLU A 380 8.74 2.66 12.48
C GLU A 380 8.17 2.54 13.91
N GLY A 381 7.02 1.90 14.08
CA GLY A 381 6.44 1.58 15.38
C GLY A 381 7.13 0.42 16.10
N TRP A 382 7.98 -0.34 15.38
CA TRP A 382 8.77 -1.41 15.97
C TRP A 382 10.12 -0.90 16.50
N ILE A 383 10.49 -1.35 17.67
CA ILE A 383 11.80 -1.07 18.29
C ILE A 383 12.76 -2.20 17.90
N PHE A 384 13.88 -1.84 17.27
CA PHE A 384 14.95 -2.76 16.90
C PHE A 384 16.12 -2.47 17.85
N GLU A 385 16.44 -3.39 18.75
CA GLU A 385 17.46 -3.19 19.79
C GLU A 385 18.36 -4.42 19.99
N GLU A 386 19.39 -4.31 20.82
CA GLU A 386 20.35 -5.36 21.14
C GLU A 386 19.88 -6.27 22.27
#